data_dc853bbc3f9fe3557a9b9725209516eb
#
_entry.id   dc853bbc3f9fe3557a9b9725209516eb
#
_cell.length_a   1.000
_cell.length_b   1.000
_cell.length_c   1.000
_cell.angle_alpha   90.00
_cell.angle_beta   90.00
_cell.angle_gamma   90.00
#
_symmetry.space_group_name_H-M   'P 1'
#
loop_
_entity.id
_entity.type
_entity.pdbx_description
1 polymer ?
#
loop_
_entity_poly.entity_id
_entity_poly.type
_entity_poly.pdbx_seq_one_letter_code
_entity_poly.pdbx_strand_id
1 'polypeptide(L)'
;MNRHVAMISFHECPLAAREGKEQGGINVYTFELSKALTLLGWQVDMFTRKQDTINPDIVEISKHVRIIHLPAGPTSPLHKKELFLHVEEFSKNLLKYAARTNTSYSVVHAHYYYSGMVAKHCITRLMPVPQFIMTYHTLGIMKQLVSNNATANDILHRIQAEQDISRVADAIITASITGKQYLTSFYNVPKNKINVIPPGVDTTLFRPMNKKNARYRIGADRMKRLVLSVGRIDPVKGFDVLLAAVKILLSSHPKLNGKLCLYIVGGDVGQDTISWNKELERLNALRTLLNLTATVQFILPQPQERLPDYYNAADVVVMPSHYESFGMVALEALSCSTPVIATDVTGISPMLKSLPHGHIVSANNPLLLAKQIKHVLFSKHRKSDIQYAVTQYDWINIAKRVATIYAQS
;
A
#
# COMPACT_ATOMS: atom_id res chain seq x y z
N MET A 1 20.82 -21.98 -12.42
CA MET A 1 20.92 -20.94 -11.37
C MET A 1 19.88 -21.25 -10.29
N ASN A 2 20.26 -21.13 -9.02
CA ASN A 2 19.31 -21.24 -7.91
C ASN A 2 18.35 -20.03 -7.97
N ARG A 3 17.05 -20.25 -8.10
CA ARG A 3 16.01 -19.19 -8.15
C ARG A 3 15.21 -19.18 -6.84
N HIS A 4 15.90 -19.05 -5.73
CA HIS A 4 15.28 -19.06 -4.41
C HIS A 4 15.47 -17.71 -3.72
N VAL A 5 14.37 -17.06 -3.33
CA VAL A 5 14.35 -15.75 -2.70
C VAL A 5 13.97 -15.87 -1.22
N ALA A 6 14.77 -15.29 -0.34
CA ALA A 6 14.36 -14.97 1.02
C ALA A 6 13.70 -13.57 1.02
N MET A 7 12.38 -13.50 1.02
CA MET A 7 11.64 -12.23 1.11
C MET A 7 11.36 -11.90 2.57
N ILE A 8 11.87 -10.77 3.05
CA ILE A 8 11.75 -10.38 4.46
C ILE A 8 10.69 -9.29 4.64
N SER A 9 9.63 -9.61 5.38
CA SER A 9 8.61 -8.68 5.85
C SER A 9 8.47 -8.79 7.37
N PHE A 10 9.48 -8.27 8.08
CA PHE A 10 9.66 -8.49 9.52
C PHE A 10 8.49 -8.03 10.37
N HIS A 11 7.94 -6.84 10.09
CA HIS A 11 6.99 -6.14 10.96
C HIS A 11 5.53 -6.35 10.57
N GLU A 12 5.27 -6.84 9.37
CA GLU A 12 3.91 -7.06 8.86
C GLU A 12 3.82 -8.44 8.23
N CYS A 13 2.89 -9.26 8.74
CA CYS A 13 2.66 -10.59 8.18
C CYS A 13 1.89 -10.50 6.86
N PRO A 14 2.41 -11.05 5.75
CA PRO A 14 1.72 -11.02 4.46
C PRO A 14 0.33 -11.67 4.46
N LEU A 15 0.03 -12.58 5.40
CA LEU A 15 -1.31 -13.19 5.55
C LEU A 15 -2.36 -12.21 6.05
N ALA A 16 -1.98 -11.15 6.78
CA ALA A 16 -2.93 -10.19 7.34
C ALA A 16 -3.80 -9.54 6.25
N ALA A 17 -3.27 -9.38 5.04
CA ALA A 17 -4.03 -8.88 3.88
C ALA A 17 -5.23 -9.79 3.51
N ARG A 18 -5.13 -11.10 3.72
CA ARG A 18 -6.21 -12.07 3.45
C ARG A 18 -7.20 -12.20 4.60
N GLU A 19 -6.73 -12.05 5.83
CA GLU A 19 -7.54 -12.21 7.03
C GLU A 19 -8.37 -10.95 7.38
N GLY A 20 -8.23 -9.87 6.62
CA GLY A 20 -8.94 -8.61 6.88
C GLY A 20 -8.45 -7.86 8.11
N LYS A 21 -7.32 -8.27 8.71
CA LYS A 21 -6.82 -7.76 9.99
C LYS A 21 -6.03 -6.46 9.85
N GLU A 22 -5.15 -6.34 8.86
CA GLU A 22 -4.40 -5.11 8.56
C GLU A 22 -4.15 -5.03 7.06
N GLN A 23 -4.82 -4.13 6.38
CA GLN A 23 -4.59 -3.93 4.95
C GLN A 23 -3.53 -2.84 4.74
N GLY A 24 -2.29 -3.16 5.12
CA GLY A 24 -1.12 -2.36 4.75
C GLY A 24 -0.74 -2.63 3.29
N GLY A 25 -0.42 -1.59 2.52
CA GLY A 25 0.07 -1.76 1.14
C GLY A 25 1.30 -2.66 1.03
N ILE A 26 2.09 -2.78 2.09
CA ILE A 26 3.28 -3.66 2.15
C ILE A 26 2.88 -5.13 2.12
N ASN A 27 1.82 -5.51 2.87
CA ASN A 27 1.33 -6.89 2.93
C ASN A 27 0.84 -7.37 1.56
N VAL A 28 0.01 -6.55 0.91
CA VAL A 28 -0.46 -6.83 -0.45
C VAL A 28 0.72 -6.91 -1.42
N TYR A 29 1.65 -5.95 -1.35
CA TYR A 29 2.81 -5.92 -2.23
C TYR A 29 3.66 -7.19 -2.11
N THR A 30 4.06 -7.57 -0.89
CA THR A 30 4.93 -8.73 -0.66
C THR A 30 4.25 -10.02 -1.05
N PHE A 31 2.97 -10.16 -0.73
CA PHE A 31 2.18 -11.34 -1.05
C PHE A 31 2.00 -11.51 -2.56
N GLU A 32 1.52 -10.48 -3.27
CA GLU A 32 1.23 -10.57 -4.70
C GLU A 32 2.51 -10.64 -5.55
N LEU A 33 3.58 -9.92 -5.17
CA LEU A 33 4.87 -10.06 -5.82
C LEU A 33 5.42 -11.48 -5.68
N SER A 34 5.31 -12.10 -4.49
CA SER A 34 5.75 -13.46 -4.28
C SER A 34 5.02 -14.46 -5.18
N LYS A 35 3.71 -14.35 -5.28
CA LYS A 35 2.90 -15.18 -6.19
C LYS A 35 3.32 -14.98 -7.65
N ALA A 36 3.49 -13.74 -8.09
CA ALA A 36 3.85 -13.44 -9.46
C ALA A 36 5.28 -13.91 -9.83
N LEU A 37 6.22 -13.88 -8.89
CA LEU A 37 7.57 -14.39 -9.08
C LEU A 37 7.58 -15.92 -9.33
N THR A 38 6.66 -16.68 -8.73
CA THR A 38 6.58 -18.12 -8.99
C THR A 38 6.17 -18.46 -10.41
N LEU A 39 5.36 -17.61 -11.05
CA LEU A 39 5.01 -17.76 -12.46
C LEU A 39 6.24 -17.57 -13.39
N LEU A 40 7.31 -16.98 -12.87
CA LEU A 40 8.60 -16.81 -13.55
C LEU A 40 9.63 -17.86 -13.12
N GLY A 41 9.22 -18.89 -12.38
CA GLY A 41 10.04 -19.99 -11.93
C GLY A 41 10.89 -19.71 -10.70
N TRP A 42 10.56 -18.69 -9.91
CA TRP A 42 11.20 -18.42 -8.63
C TRP A 42 10.50 -19.18 -7.49
N GLN A 43 11.27 -19.61 -6.50
CA GLN A 43 10.78 -20.09 -5.21
C GLN A 43 10.91 -18.95 -4.19
N VAL A 44 9.92 -18.74 -3.35
CA VAL A 44 9.89 -17.62 -2.40
C VAL A 44 9.54 -18.09 -1.00
N ASP A 45 10.46 -17.87 -0.07
CA ASP A 45 10.23 -18.01 1.37
C ASP A 45 10.03 -16.61 1.96
N MET A 46 8.81 -16.30 2.40
CA MET A 46 8.51 -15.03 3.06
C MET A 46 8.72 -15.16 4.56
N PHE A 47 9.67 -14.42 5.11
CA PHE A 47 9.99 -14.41 6.54
C PHE A 47 9.28 -13.25 7.24
N THR A 48 8.54 -13.56 8.28
CA THR A 48 7.86 -12.58 9.13
C THR A 48 7.96 -12.95 10.60
N ARG A 49 7.78 -11.97 11.49
CA ARG A 49 7.79 -12.21 12.93
C ARG A 49 6.51 -12.95 13.36
N LYS A 50 6.64 -13.95 14.22
CA LYS A 50 5.50 -14.60 14.86
C LYS A 50 4.82 -13.63 15.82
N GLN A 51 3.57 -13.28 15.53
CA GLN A 51 2.80 -12.26 16.26
C GLN A 51 1.60 -12.82 17.01
N ASP A 52 1.30 -14.10 16.81
CA ASP A 52 0.18 -14.78 17.43
C ASP A 52 0.47 -16.28 17.56
N THR A 53 -0.39 -16.97 18.32
CA THR A 53 -0.34 -18.43 18.51
C THR A 53 -1.27 -19.18 17.58
N ILE A 54 -2.06 -18.47 16.76
CA ILE A 54 -3.09 -19.05 15.88
C ILE A 54 -2.45 -19.53 14.57
N ASN A 55 -1.58 -18.70 14.00
CA ASN A 55 -0.90 -19.03 12.76
C ASN A 55 0.20 -20.07 13.00
N PRO A 56 0.29 -21.13 12.17
CA PRO A 56 1.38 -22.10 12.26
C PRO A 56 2.73 -21.43 11.91
N ASP A 57 3.84 -22.06 12.32
CA ASP A 57 5.18 -21.56 12.04
C ASP A 57 5.48 -21.46 10.54
N ILE A 58 4.89 -22.36 9.75
CA ILE A 58 5.02 -22.36 8.28
C ILE A 58 3.62 -22.49 7.67
N VAL A 59 3.29 -21.58 6.76
CA VAL A 59 2.07 -21.59 5.96
C VAL A 59 2.45 -21.74 4.49
N GLU A 60 2.02 -22.81 3.87
CA GLU A 60 2.19 -23.02 2.43
C GLU A 60 1.08 -22.28 1.67
N ILE A 61 1.46 -21.31 0.86
CA ILE A 61 0.54 -20.55 0.01
C ILE A 61 0.35 -21.26 -1.33
N SER A 62 1.44 -21.81 -1.86
CA SER A 62 1.49 -22.63 -3.07
C SER A 62 2.74 -23.51 -3.03
N LYS A 63 2.90 -24.41 -4.01
CA LYS A 63 4.09 -25.27 -4.14
C LYS A 63 5.43 -24.54 -4.03
N HIS A 64 5.47 -23.23 -4.37
CA HIS A 64 6.70 -22.45 -4.45
C HIS A 64 6.68 -21.17 -3.59
N VAL A 65 5.66 -20.98 -2.76
CA VAL A 65 5.53 -19.84 -1.83
C VAL A 65 5.19 -20.33 -0.44
N ARG A 66 6.04 -20.01 0.52
CA ARG A 66 5.79 -20.28 1.94
C ARG A 66 5.92 -19.00 2.76
N ILE A 67 5.14 -18.89 3.81
CA ILE A 67 5.30 -17.88 4.85
C ILE A 67 5.86 -18.56 6.08
N ILE A 68 6.96 -18.05 6.60
CA ILE A 68 7.69 -18.60 7.72
C ILE A 68 7.64 -17.59 8.86
N HIS A 69 6.92 -17.95 9.93
CA HIS A 69 6.79 -17.15 11.13
C HIS A 69 7.94 -17.49 12.08
N LEU A 70 8.89 -16.56 12.23
CA LEU A 70 10.01 -16.75 13.13
C LEU A 70 9.78 -16.04 14.47
N PRO A 71 10.10 -16.68 15.61
CA PRO A 71 10.03 -16.04 16.91
C PRO A 71 11.03 -14.88 16.98
N ALA A 72 10.59 -13.77 17.55
CA ALA A 72 11.43 -12.62 17.92
C ALA A 72 10.64 -11.74 18.89
N GLY A 73 11.03 -11.74 20.16
CA GLY A 73 10.27 -11.13 21.23
C GLY A 73 8.95 -11.87 21.55
N PRO A 74 7.98 -11.19 22.19
CA PRO A 74 6.71 -11.80 22.59
C PRO A 74 5.88 -12.21 21.37
N THR A 75 5.12 -13.32 21.55
CA THR A 75 4.17 -13.82 20.54
C THR A 75 2.86 -13.03 20.60
N SER A 76 2.98 -11.73 20.41
CA SER A 76 1.87 -10.79 20.35
C SER A 76 2.23 -9.64 19.43
N PRO A 77 1.25 -8.87 18.93
CA PRO A 77 1.53 -7.65 18.23
C PRO A 77 2.38 -6.68 19.09
N LEU A 78 3.33 -6.01 18.48
CA LEU A 78 4.21 -5.03 19.11
C LEU A 78 4.01 -3.64 18.50
N HIS A 79 4.15 -2.62 19.34
CA HIS A 79 4.22 -1.25 18.83
C HIS A 79 5.48 -1.07 17.95
N LYS A 80 5.36 -0.27 16.88
CA LYS A 80 6.48 -0.09 15.91
C LYS A 80 7.82 0.28 16.55
N LYS A 81 7.80 1.04 17.63
CA LYS A 81 9.03 1.43 18.35
C LYS A 81 9.72 0.27 19.07
N GLU A 82 8.98 -0.77 19.44
CA GLU A 82 9.52 -1.94 20.16
C GLU A 82 10.13 -2.96 19.21
N LEU A 83 9.71 -2.96 17.93
CA LEU A 83 10.19 -3.90 16.92
C LEU A 83 11.71 -3.84 16.72
N PHE A 84 12.30 -2.66 16.89
CA PHE A 84 13.74 -2.47 16.78
C PHE A 84 14.55 -3.41 17.70
N LEU A 85 14.05 -3.65 18.91
CA LEU A 85 14.71 -4.50 19.93
C LEU A 85 14.81 -5.96 19.51
N HIS A 86 13.99 -6.41 18.57
CA HIS A 86 13.86 -7.80 18.16
C HIS A 86 14.50 -8.12 16.80
N VAL A 87 15.10 -7.14 16.13
CA VAL A 87 15.77 -7.30 14.82
C VAL A 87 16.89 -8.34 14.89
N GLU A 88 17.72 -8.29 15.93
CA GLU A 88 18.86 -9.21 16.07
C GLU A 88 18.40 -10.66 16.32
N GLU A 89 17.42 -10.85 17.21
CA GLU A 89 16.86 -12.16 17.51
C GLU A 89 16.22 -12.79 16.26
N PHE A 90 15.45 -12.01 15.52
CA PHE A 90 14.86 -12.46 14.26
C PHE A 90 15.94 -12.87 13.24
N SER A 91 16.99 -12.06 13.12
CA SER A 91 18.11 -12.33 12.23
C SER A 91 18.82 -13.67 12.58
N LYS A 92 19.07 -13.90 13.87
CA LYS A 92 19.63 -15.18 14.34
C LYS A 92 18.72 -16.37 14.01
N ASN A 93 17.41 -16.21 14.17
CA ASN A 93 16.46 -17.28 13.89
C ASN A 93 16.28 -17.54 12.39
N LEU A 94 16.40 -16.51 11.54
CA LEU A 94 16.45 -16.69 10.08
C LEU A 94 17.68 -17.51 9.65
N LEU A 95 18.85 -17.17 10.17
CA LEU A 95 20.09 -17.92 9.89
C LEU A 95 20.00 -19.38 10.37
N LYS A 96 19.49 -19.61 11.59
CA LYS A 96 19.24 -20.97 12.11
C LYS A 96 18.27 -21.75 11.23
N TYR A 97 17.20 -21.10 10.75
CA TYR A 97 16.23 -21.73 9.84
C TYR A 97 16.92 -22.17 8.55
N ALA A 98 17.65 -21.27 7.88
CA ALA A 98 18.35 -21.56 6.64
C ALA A 98 19.34 -22.73 6.81
N ALA A 99 20.13 -22.72 7.90
CA ALA A 99 21.08 -23.79 8.21
C ALA A 99 20.37 -25.13 8.48
N ARG A 100 19.32 -25.13 9.30
CA ARG A 100 18.57 -26.35 9.65
C ARG A 100 17.89 -27.00 8.45
N THR A 101 17.39 -26.19 7.53
CA THR A 101 16.70 -26.69 6.32
C THR A 101 17.65 -26.90 5.15
N ASN A 102 18.95 -26.64 5.33
CA ASN A 102 19.98 -26.66 4.27
C ASN A 102 19.53 -25.85 3.04
N THR A 103 18.88 -24.69 3.28
CA THR A 103 18.35 -23.85 2.21
C THR A 103 19.35 -22.75 1.86
N SER A 104 19.73 -22.67 0.58
CA SER A 104 20.51 -21.57 0.04
C SER A 104 19.62 -20.61 -0.76
N TYR A 105 19.78 -19.32 -0.49
CA TYR A 105 19.07 -18.26 -1.21
C TYR A 105 20.00 -17.58 -2.20
N SER A 106 19.52 -17.31 -3.41
CA SER A 106 20.24 -16.48 -4.37
C SER A 106 20.00 -14.99 -4.15
N VAL A 107 18.84 -14.66 -3.57
CA VAL A 107 18.42 -13.28 -3.29
C VAL A 107 17.84 -13.17 -1.89
N VAL A 108 18.22 -12.11 -1.19
CA VAL A 108 17.53 -11.60 0.00
C VAL A 108 16.84 -10.29 -0.41
N HIS A 109 15.51 -10.28 -0.42
CA HIS A 109 14.72 -9.10 -0.74
C HIS A 109 13.99 -8.58 0.51
N ALA A 110 14.45 -7.46 1.03
CA ALA A 110 13.89 -6.86 2.25
C ALA A 110 12.89 -5.75 1.94
N HIS A 111 11.77 -5.75 2.66
CA HIS A 111 10.70 -4.77 2.53
C HIS A 111 10.56 -3.94 3.79
N TYR A 112 10.69 -2.62 3.65
CA TYR A 112 10.72 -1.66 4.74
C TYR A 112 12.01 -1.71 5.57
N TYR A 113 12.37 -0.61 6.25
CA TYR A 113 13.69 -0.46 6.87
C TYR A 113 14.00 -1.49 7.97
N TYR A 114 13.03 -1.94 8.76
CA TYR A 114 13.27 -3.01 9.75
C TYR A 114 13.71 -4.31 9.09
N SER A 115 13.09 -4.69 8.00
CA SER A 115 13.50 -5.86 7.22
C SER A 115 14.88 -5.66 6.59
N GLY A 116 15.20 -4.43 6.17
CA GLY A 116 16.53 -4.06 5.71
C GLY A 116 17.60 -4.19 6.79
N MET A 117 17.28 -3.87 8.05
CA MET A 117 18.17 -4.09 9.19
C MET A 117 18.41 -5.59 9.40
N VAL A 118 17.35 -6.42 9.34
CA VAL A 118 17.50 -7.89 9.39
C VAL A 118 18.40 -8.38 8.27
N ALA A 119 18.17 -7.97 7.02
CA ALA A 119 18.99 -8.37 5.88
C ALA A 119 20.47 -7.98 6.08
N LYS A 120 20.74 -6.75 6.52
CA LYS A 120 22.11 -6.29 6.84
C LYS A 120 22.80 -7.17 7.87
N HIS A 121 22.08 -7.70 8.86
CA HIS A 121 22.65 -8.64 9.85
C HIS A 121 22.88 -10.05 9.30
N CYS A 122 22.13 -10.47 8.29
CA CYS A 122 22.18 -11.84 7.77
C CYS A 122 23.09 -12.01 6.56
N ILE A 123 23.20 -10.99 5.69
CA ILE A 123 23.67 -11.12 4.31
C ILE A 123 25.05 -11.79 4.19
N THR A 124 26.02 -11.42 5.02
CA THR A 124 27.38 -11.97 4.99
C THR A 124 27.51 -13.33 5.68
N ARG A 125 26.45 -13.80 6.34
CA ARG A 125 26.42 -15.07 7.08
C ARG A 125 25.65 -16.17 6.36
N LEU A 126 24.91 -15.84 5.32
CA LEU A 126 24.26 -16.79 4.41
C LEU A 126 25.28 -17.27 3.37
N MET A 127 25.26 -18.58 3.06
CA MET A 127 26.18 -19.17 2.10
C MET A 127 25.44 -19.97 1.03
N PRO A 128 25.73 -19.76 -0.26
CA PRO A 128 26.57 -18.66 -0.80
C PRO A 128 25.98 -17.30 -0.42
N VAL A 129 26.81 -16.25 -0.45
CA VAL A 129 26.33 -14.88 -0.14
C VAL A 129 25.30 -14.47 -1.19
N PRO A 130 24.03 -14.22 -0.80
CA PRO A 130 22.99 -13.86 -1.75
C PRO A 130 23.08 -12.38 -2.14
N GLN A 131 22.47 -12.02 -3.26
CA GLN A 131 22.24 -10.63 -3.65
C GLN A 131 21.27 -9.96 -2.68
N PHE A 132 21.58 -8.76 -2.20
CA PHE A 132 20.71 -8.00 -1.30
C PHE A 132 19.94 -6.91 -2.03
N ILE A 133 18.62 -7.09 -2.12
CA ILE A 133 17.69 -6.10 -2.69
C ILE A 133 16.89 -5.45 -1.58
N MET A 134 16.76 -4.12 -1.63
CA MET A 134 15.97 -3.35 -0.67
C MET A 134 14.81 -2.64 -1.35
N THR A 135 13.57 -2.90 -0.94
CA THR A 135 12.40 -2.09 -1.35
C THR A 135 11.98 -1.14 -0.24
N TYR A 136 12.16 0.16 -0.48
CA TYR A 136 11.60 1.19 0.38
C TYR A 136 10.18 1.54 -0.07
N HIS A 137 9.20 1.13 0.73
CA HIS A 137 7.80 1.51 0.54
C HIS A 137 7.54 2.96 0.95
N THR A 138 8.25 3.42 1.98
CA THR A 138 8.27 4.81 2.46
C THR A 138 9.66 5.11 3.03
N LEU A 139 10.10 6.35 2.94
CA LEU A 139 11.35 6.83 3.54
C LEU A 139 11.09 7.68 4.79
N GLY A 140 12.02 7.68 5.73
CA GLY A 140 11.95 8.50 6.94
C GLY A 140 11.84 9.99 6.63
N ILE A 141 12.62 10.48 5.67
CA ILE A 141 12.55 11.87 5.21
C ILE A 141 11.16 12.29 4.71
N MET A 142 10.44 11.39 4.06
CA MET A 142 9.08 11.68 3.57
C MET A 142 8.11 11.90 4.72
N LYS A 143 8.26 11.15 5.83
CA LYS A 143 7.47 11.37 7.04
C LYS A 143 7.81 12.68 7.72
N GLN A 144 9.07 13.07 7.74
CA GLN A 144 9.51 14.34 8.31
C GLN A 144 8.87 15.54 7.61
N LEU A 145 8.74 15.47 6.28
CA LEU A 145 8.16 16.55 5.49
C LEU A 145 6.63 16.73 5.65
N VAL A 146 5.93 15.71 6.19
CA VAL A 146 4.45 15.70 6.23
C VAL A 146 3.90 15.64 7.65
N SER A 147 4.68 15.17 8.64
CA SER A 147 4.21 14.93 10.01
C SER A 147 4.80 15.93 10.99
N ASN A 148 3.92 16.71 11.64
CA ASN A 148 4.30 17.56 12.77
C ASN A 148 4.42 16.80 14.12
N ASN A 149 4.09 15.49 14.16
CA ASN A 149 3.89 14.74 15.41
C ASN A 149 4.90 13.60 15.67
N ALA A 150 5.84 13.31 14.76
CA ALA A 150 6.88 12.33 15.06
C ALA A 150 8.00 13.01 15.86
N THR A 151 8.46 12.37 16.95
CA THR A 151 9.63 12.89 17.68
C THR A 151 10.82 12.94 16.72
N ALA A 152 11.49 14.08 16.68
CA ALA A 152 12.61 14.32 15.76
C ALA A 152 13.67 13.20 15.83
N ASN A 153 13.91 12.65 17.02
CA ASN A 153 14.87 11.57 17.25
C ASN A 153 14.48 10.25 16.56
N ASP A 154 13.21 9.85 16.60
CA ASP A 154 12.76 8.58 15.97
C ASP A 154 12.94 8.63 14.44
N ILE A 155 12.70 9.80 13.85
CA ILE A 155 12.89 10.00 12.41
C ILE A 155 14.38 9.99 12.05
N LEU A 156 15.23 10.62 12.83
CA LEU A 156 16.68 10.66 12.59
C LEU A 156 17.29 9.25 12.68
N HIS A 157 16.92 8.46 13.70
CA HIS A 157 17.36 7.06 13.83
C HIS A 157 16.94 6.22 12.61
N ARG A 158 15.70 6.43 12.12
CA ARG A 158 15.21 5.75 10.92
C ARG A 158 16.02 6.15 9.68
N ILE A 159 16.26 7.45 9.46
CA ILE A 159 17.04 7.95 8.32
C ILE A 159 18.46 7.36 8.35
N GLN A 160 19.10 7.32 9.52
CA GLN A 160 20.42 6.72 9.66
C GLN A 160 20.41 5.23 9.32
N ALA A 161 19.42 4.47 9.84
CA ALA A 161 19.28 3.06 9.50
C ALA A 161 19.05 2.84 7.98
N GLU A 162 18.21 3.67 7.34
CA GLU A 162 17.98 3.62 5.90
C GLU A 162 19.25 3.94 5.10
N GLN A 163 20.08 4.89 5.54
CA GLN A 163 21.39 5.17 4.93
C GLN A 163 22.34 3.98 5.03
N ASP A 164 22.44 3.36 6.21
CA ASP A 164 23.29 2.21 6.44
C ASP A 164 22.88 0.98 5.61
N ILE A 165 21.59 0.74 5.50
CA ILE A 165 21.02 -0.32 4.65
C ILE A 165 21.35 -0.04 3.18
N SER A 166 21.19 1.20 2.73
CA SER A 166 21.43 1.60 1.34
C SER A 166 22.87 1.45 0.90
N ARG A 167 23.84 1.56 1.83
CA ARG A 167 25.27 1.34 1.54
C ARG A 167 25.56 -0.11 1.19
N VAL A 168 24.91 -1.06 1.91
CA VAL A 168 25.19 -2.49 1.78
C VAL A 168 24.28 -3.20 0.77
N ALA A 169 23.13 -2.63 0.44
CA ALA A 169 22.24 -3.20 -0.58
C ALA A 169 22.90 -3.13 -1.98
N ASP A 170 22.77 -4.20 -2.74
CA ASP A 170 23.26 -4.27 -4.13
C ASP A 170 22.36 -3.46 -5.06
N ALA A 171 21.04 -3.54 -4.86
CA ALA A 171 20.08 -2.72 -5.57
C ALA A 171 18.94 -2.25 -4.65
N ILE A 172 18.37 -1.10 -4.97
CA ILE A 172 17.26 -0.50 -4.24
C ILE A 172 16.09 -0.33 -5.20
N ILE A 173 14.91 -0.73 -4.76
CA ILE A 173 13.63 -0.52 -5.46
C ILE A 173 12.85 0.57 -4.74
N THR A 174 12.34 1.53 -5.50
CA THR A 174 11.41 2.56 -5.04
C THR A 174 10.23 2.67 -5.99
N ALA A 175 9.07 3.02 -5.46
CA ALA A 175 7.82 3.03 -6.24
C ALA A 175 7.72 4.18 -7.24
N SER A 176 8.48 5.28 -7.05
CA SER A 176 8.31 6.51 -7.83
C SER A 176 9.63 7.21 -8.14
N ILE A 177 9.61 8.07 -9.17
CA ILE A 177 10.74 8.95 -9.52
C ILE A 177 11.09 9.87 -8.34
N THR A 178 10.09 10.37 -7.61
CA THR A 178 10.30 11.19 -6.41
C THR A 178 11.05 10.40 -5.32
N GLY A 179 10.70 9.12 -5.11
CA GLY A 179 11.45 8.24 -4.21
C GLY A 179 12.92 8.11 -4.64
N LYS A 180 13.19 7.98 -5.95
CA LYS A 180 14.55 7.98 -6.49
C LYS A 180 15.29 9.30 -6.22
N GLN A 181 14.61 10.43 -6.40
CA GLN A 181 15.18 11.74 -6.09
C GLN A 181 15.55 11.87 -4.60
N TYR A 182 14.66 11.45 -3.69
CA TYR A 182 14.93 11.48 -2.25
C TYR A 182 16.10 10.57 -1.87
N LEU A 183 16.16 9.35 -2.38
CA LEU A 183 17.28 8.43 -2.15
C LEU A 183 18.61 9.04 -2.62
N THR A 184 18.60 9.71 -3.77
CA THR A 184 19.81 10.36 -4.29
C THR A 184 20.20 11.58 -3.46
N SER A 185 19.24 12.48 -3.14
CA SER A 185 19.54 13.81 -2.56
C SER A 185 19.75 13.76 -1.05
N PHE A 186 19.02 12.91 -0.32
CA PHE A 186 19.06 12.87 1.15
C PHE A 186 19.79 11.67 1.72
N TYR A 187 19.94 10.59 0.93
CA TYR A 187 20.60 9.35 1.38
C TYR A 187 21.90 9.08 0.66
N ASN A 188 22.29 9.95 -0.29
CA ASN A 188 23.51 9.82 -1.11
C ASN A 188 23.64 8.46 -1.82
N VAL A 189 22.49 7.87 -2.23
CA VAL A 189 22.50 6.59 -2.95
C VAL A 189 22.86 6.83 -4.42
N PRO A 190 23.84 6.08 -4.98
CA PRO A 190 24.18 6.17 -6.39
C PRO A 190 22.99 5.85 -7.29
N LYS A 191 22.78 6.65 -8.34
CA LYS A 191 21.61 6.54 -9.23
C LYS A 191 21.48 5.17 -9.92
N ASN A 192 22.59 4.50 -10.18
CA ASN A 192 22.66 3.17 -10.80
C ASN A 192 22.18 2.04 -9.87
N LYS A 193 22.24 2.22 -8.54
CA LYS A 193 21.66 1.28 -7.58
C LYS A 193 20.14 1.39 -7.47
N ILE A 194 19.52 2.50 -7.95
CA ILE A 194 18.12 2.81 -7.70
C ILE A 194 17.26 2.48 -8.91
N ASN A 195 16.36 1.52 -8.73
CA ASN A 195 15.38 1.07 -9.70
C ASN A 195 13.99 1.60 -9.35
N VAL A 196 13.35 2.29 -10.30
CA VAL A 196 11.96 2.76 -10.11
C VAL A 196 11.02 1.70 -10.63
N ILE A 197 10.43 0.92 -9.72
CA ILE A 197 9.44 -0.13 -10.03
C ILE A 197 8.22 0.13 -9.18
N PRO A 198 7.07 0.52 -9.79
CA PRO A 198 5.83 0.73 -9.07
C PRO A 198 5.27 -0.59 -8.53
N PRO A 199 4.37 -0.56 -7.53
CA PRO A 199 3.58 -1.73 -7.17
C PRO A 199 2.64 -2.13 -8.30
N GLY A 200 2.18 -3.37 -8.24
CA GLY A 200 1.23 -3.92 -9.18
C GLY A 200 -0.23 -3.83 -8.71
N VAL A 201 -1.10 -4.30 -9.58
CA VAL A 201 -2.50 -4.57 -9.32
C VAL A 201 -2.87 -5.94 -9.89
N ASP A 202 -3.72 -6.69 -9.22
CA ASP A 202 -4.28 -7.94 -9.76
C ASP A 202 -5.42 -7.60 -10.72
N THR A 203 -5.14 -7.59 -12.01
CA THR A 203 -6.12 -7.27 -13.06
C THR A 203 -7.16 -8.39 -13.28
N THR A 204 -6.98 -9.55 -12.68
CA THR A 204 -7.98 -10.63 -12.69
C THR A 204 -9.03 -10.43 -11.60
N LEU A 205 -8.62 -9.95 -10.45
CA LEU A 205 -9.49 -9.59 -9.34
C LEU A 205 -10.16 -8.22 -9.58
N PHE A 206 -9.35 -7.19 -9.84
CA PHE A 206 -9.82 -5.82 -10.10
C PHE A 206 -10.07 -5.66 -11.61
N ARG A 207 -11.30 -5.91 -12.01
CA ARG A 207 -11.76 -5.82 -13.41
C ARG A 207 -13.12 -5.16 -13.52
N PRO A 208 -13.47 -4.64 -14.68
CA PRO A 208 -14.80 -4.06 -14.90
C PRO A 208 -15.91 -5.09 -14.68
N MET A 209 -16.90 -4.73 -13.89
CA MET A 209 -18.10 -5.51 -13.64
C MET A 209 -19.35 -4.68 -13.92
N ASN A 210 -20.53 -5.34 -13.97
CA ASN A 210 -21.78 -4.66 -14.10
C ASN A 210 -22.07 -3.80 -12.85
N LYS A 211 -22.17 -2.50 -13.04
CA LYS A 211 -22.37 -1.53 -11.96
C LYS A 211 -23.63 -1.76 -11.14
N LYS A 212 -24.74 -2.19 -11.79
CA LYS A 212 -25.99 -2.47 -11.08
C LYS A 212 -25.84 -3.65 -10.12
N ASN A 213 -25.11 -4.69 -10.57
CA ASN A 213 -24.83 -5.86 -9.75
C ASN A 213 -23.87 -5.51 -8.59
N ALA A 214 -22.81 -4.73 -8.87
CA ALA A 214 -21.89 -4.27 -7.84
C ALA A 214 -22.60 -3.46 -6.76
N ARG A 215 -23.47 -2.52 -7.14
CA ARG A 215 -24.30 -1.76 -6.19
C ARG A 215 -25.22 -2.63 -5.36
N TYR A 216 -25.85 -3.64 -5.98
CA TYR A 216 -26.69 -4.60 -5.26
C TYR A 216 -25.90 -5.35 -4.18
N ARG A 217 -24.67 -5.82 -4.51
CA ARG A 217 -23.84 -6.59 -3.58
C ARG A 217 -23.39 -5.79 -2.36
N ILE A 218 -23.20 -4.48 -2.49
CA ILE A 218 -22.79 -3.61 -1.37
C ILE A 218 -23.96 -2.86 -0.74
N GLY A 219 -25.21 -3.13 -1.16
CA GLY A 219 -26.41 -2.44 -0.64
C GLY A 219 -26.49 -0.95 -1.01
N ALA A 220 -25.79 -0.50 -2.07
CA ALA A 220 -25.78 0.89 -2.45
C ALA A 220 -27.03 1.27 -3.25
N ASP A 221 -27.58 2.47 -2.98
CA ASP A 221 -28.71 3.02 -3.70
C ASP A 221 -28.40 3.19 -5.20
N ARG A 222 -29.21 2.57 -6.05
CA ARG A 222 -29.03 2.58 -7.51
C ARG A 222 -29.30 3.94 -8.14
N MET A 223 -30.05 4.80 -7.49
CA MET A 223 -30.47 6.11 -8.01
C MET A 223 -29.50 7.23 -7.63
N LYS A 224 -28.65 7.00 -6.63
CA LYS A 224 -27.69 8.02 -6.18
C LYS A 224 -26.36 7.94 -6.94
N ARG A 225 -25.70 9.09 -7.07
CA ARG A 225 -24.29 9.16 -7.47
C ARG A 225 -23.43 8.73 -6.28
N LEU A 226 -22.51 7.80 -6.49
CA LEU A 226 -21.64 7.27 -5.44
C LEU A 226 -20.20 7.77 -5.63
N VAL A 227 -19.77 8.59 -4.69
CA VAL A 227 -18.35 8.93 -4.47
C VAL A 227 -17.80 7.90 -3.49
N LEU A 228 -16.65 7.34 -3.81
CA LEU A 228 -15.98 6.34 -2.97
C LEU A 228 -14.60 6.84 -2.56
N SER A 229 -14.22 6.61 -1.32
CA SER A 229 -12.84 6.72 -0.87
C SER A 229 -12.46 5.47 -0.09
N VAL A 230 -11.26 4.93 -0.33
CA VAL A 230 -10.78 3.71 0.30
C VAL A 230 -9.43 3.98 0.95
N GLY A 231 -9.27 3.56 2.21
CA GLY A 231 -8.00 3.72 2.92
C GLY A 231 -8.16 3.69 4.43
N ARG A 232 -7.02 3.63 5.15
CA ARG A 232 -7.03 3.71 6.62
C ARG A 232 -7.65 5.02 7.09
N ILE A 233 -8.36 4.98 8.22
CA ILE A 233 -8.84 6.19 8.89
C ILE A 233 -7.65 6.83 9.62
N ASP A 234 -6.95 7.69 8.91
CA ASP A 234 -5.70 8.33 9.32
C ASP A 234 -5.71 9.78 8.81
N PRO A 235 -5.31 10.79 9.61
CA PRO A 235 -5.27 12.18 9.19
C PRO A 235 -4.55 12.41 7.86
N VAL A 236 -3.50 11.62 7.58
CA VAL A 236 -2.75 11.67 6.31
C VAL A 236 -3.63 11.41 5.09
N LYS A 237 -4.76 10.73 5.24
CA LYS A 237 -5.68 10.41 4.13
C LYS A 237 -6.62 11.56 3.74
N GLY A 238 -6.68 12.65 4.54
CA GLY A 238 -7.38 13.88 4.18
C GLY A 238 -8.89 13.74 4.01
N PHE A 239 -9.53 12.81 4.72
CA PHE A 239 -10.97 12.62 4.62
C PHE A 239 -11.77 13.84 5.07
N ASP A 240 -11.23 14.68 5.92
CA ASP A 240 -11.80 15.98 6.30
C ASP A 240 -11.89 16.95 5.11
N VAL A 241 -10.85 16.99 4.26
CA VAL A 241 -10.88 17.77 3.00
C VAL A 241 -11.97 17.25 2.07
N LEU A 242 -12.19 15.93 2.01
CA LEU A 242 -13.26 15.32 1.22
C LEU A 242 -14.63 15.66 1.77
N LEU A 243 -14.83 15.60 3.09
CA LEU A 243 -16.10 16.01 3.72
C LEU A 243 -16.41 17.48 3.42
N ALA A 244 -15.43 18.37 3.54
CA ALA A 244 -15.58 19.78 3.18
C ALA A 244 -15.93 19.97 1.69
N ALA A 245 -15.26 19.22 0.79
CA ALA A 245 -15.53 19.26 -0.64
C ALA A 245 -16.96 18.81 -0.97
N VAL A 246 -17.45 17.74 -0.35
CA VAL A 246 -18.84 17.26 -0.53
C VAL A 246 -19.84 18.30 -0.02
N LYS A 247 -19.57 18.97 1.12
CA LYS A 247 -20.41 20.05 1.62
C LYS A 247 -20.48 21.21 0.62
N ILE A 248 -19.34 21.65 0.10
CA ILE A 248 -19.28 22.72 -0.92
C ILE A 248 -20.08 22.31 -2.16
N LEU A 249 -19.90 21.07 -2.62
CA LEU A 249 -20.60 20.54 -3.80
C LEU A 249 -22.13 20.57 -3.61
N LEU A 250 -22.63 20.10 -2.48
CA LEU A 250 -24.08 20.07 -2.18
C LEU A 250 -24.66 21.48 -1.99
N SER A 251 -23.91 22.40 -1.35
CA SER A 251 -24.35 23.79 -1.18
C SER A 251 -24.41 24.55 -2.51
N SER A 252 -23.44 24.32 -3.39
CA SER A 252 -23.40 24.97 -4.72
C SER A 252 -24.32 24.30 -5.76
N HIS A 253 -24.76 23.07 -5.50
CA HIS A 253 -25.63 22.30 -6.40
C HIS A 253 -26.75 21.58 -5.62
N PRO A 254 -27.77 22.31 -5.14
CA PRO A 254 -28.84 21.75 -4.31
C PRO A 254 -29.62 20.58 -4.96
N LYS A 255 -29.63 20.47 -6.29
CA LYS A 255 -30.21 19.34 -7.03
C LYS A 255 -29.56 17.99 -6.77
N LEU A 256 -28.33 17.98 -6.17
CA LEU A 256 -27.63 16.76 -5.73
C LEU A 256 -28.02 16.30 -4.32
N ASN A 257 -28.73 17.15 -3.55
CA ASN A 257 -29.23 16.74 -2.23
C ASN A 257 -30.16 15.52 -2.38
N GLY A 258 -29.88 14.49 -1.56
CA GLY A 258 -30.60 13.21 -1.63
C GLY A 258 -30.21 12.32 -2.82
N LYS A 259 -29.41 12.83 -3.79
CA LYS A 259 -28.96 12.10 -4.99
C LYS A 259 -27.46 11.81 -5.03
N LEU A 260 -26.72 12.22 -4.01
CA LEU A 260 -25.29 11.93 -3.83
C LEU A 260 -25.09 11.13 -2.56
N CYS A 261 -24.19 10.16 -2.58
CA CYS A 261 -23.66 9.51 -1.39
C CYS A 261 -22.14 9.42 -1.47
N LEU A 262 -21.49 9.49 -0.32
CA LEU A 262 -20.06 9.27 -0.14
C LEU A 262 -19.89 8.06 0.77
N TYR A 263 -19.15 7.05 0.28
CA TYR A 263 -18.70 5.92 1.08
C TYR A 263 -17.20 6.09 1.36
N ILE A 264 -16.83 6.01 2.64
CA ILE A 264 -15.44 5.95 3.10
C ILE A 264 -15.25 4.55 3.66
N VAL A 265 -14.54 3.71 2.91
CA VAL A 265 -14.29 2.30 3.24
C VAL A 265 -12.90 2.18 3.83
N GLY A 266 -12.81 1.63 5.02
CA GLY A 266 -11.54 1.38 5.66
C GLY A 266 -11.59 1.55 7.16
N GLY A 267 -10.44 1.56 7.72
CA GLY A 267 -10.18 1.58 9.15
C GLY A 267 -8.91 0.81 9.41
N ASP A 268 -8.56 0.71 10.65
CA ASP A 268 -7.50 -0.14 11.14
C ASP A 268 -8.12 -1.08 12.17
N VAL A 269 -7.96 -2.38 12.00
CA VAL A 269 -8.35 -3.40 12.98
C VAL A 269 -7.13 -3.82 13.80
N GLY A 270 -5.99 -3.13 13.62
CA GLY A 270 -4.71 -3.45 14.22
C GLY A 270 -4.46 -2.77 15.57
N GLN A 271 -3.19 -2.68 15.92
CA GLN A 271 -2.68 -2.33 17.25
C GLN A 271 -2.97 -0.91 17.73
N ASP A 272 -3.31 0.01 16.84
CA ASP A 272 -3.56 1.42 17.18
C ASP A 272 -5.04 1.78 17.10
N THR A 273 -5.90 0.91 17.66
CA THR A 273 -7.35 1.12 17.74
C THR A 273 -7.73 2.42 18.44
N ILE A 274 -6.88 2.93 19.35
CA ILE A 274 -7.15 4.17 20.10
C ILE A 274 -7.00 5.40 19.19
N SER A 275 -5.93 5.48 18.38
CA SER A 275 -5.74 6.62 17.47
C SER A 275 -6.72 6.58 16.30
N TRP A 276 -7.04 5.40 15.80
CA TRP A 276 -8.07 5.20 14.78
C TRP A 276 -9.45 5.61 15.28
N ASN A 277 -9.83 5.23 16.50
CA ASN A 277 -11.09 5.63 17.10
C ASN A 277 -11.19 7.14 17.24
N LYS A 278 -10.12 7.81 17.71
CA LYS A 278 -10.08 9.28 17.80
C LYS A 278 -10.25 9.98 16.45
N GLU A 279 -9.60 9.51 15.40
CA GLU A 279 -9.74 10.09 14.07
C GLU A 279 -11.13 9.84 13.49
N LEU A 280 -11.69 8.64 13.67
CA LEU A 280 -13.05 8.33 13.27
C LEU A 280 -14.07 9.19 14.02
N GLU A 281 -13.88 9.39 15.34
CA GLU A 281 -14.71 10.28 16.16
C GLU A 281 -14.64 11.73 15.65
N ARG A 282 -13.43 12.23 15.36
CA ARG A 282 -13.21 13.56 14.79
C ARG A 282 -13.95 13.73 13.44
N LEU A 283 -13.83 12.75 12.56
CA LEU A 283 -14.49 12.77 11.25
C LEU A 283 -16.01 12.63 11.38
N ASN A 284 -16.54 11.86 12.33
CA ASN A 284 -17.95 11.76 12.63
C ASN A 284 -18.52 13.08 13.17
N ALA A 285 -17.80 13.74 14.07
CA ALA A 285 -18.17 15.06 14.57
C ALA A 285 -18.20 16.09 13.42
N LEU A 286 -17.19 16.09 12.56
CA LEU A 286 -17.14 16.96 11.37
C LEU A 286 -18.29 16.65 10.39
N ARG A 287 -18.59 15.38 10.14
CA ARG A 287 -19.74 14.96 9.31
C ARG A 287 -21.05 15.54 9.84
N THR A 288 -21.26 15.49 11.16
CA THR A 288 -22.46 16.05 11.82
C THR A 288 -22.49 17.56 11.73
N LEU A 289 -21.37 18.23 12.03
CA LEU A 289 -21.25 19.70 11.93
C LEU A 289 -21.55 20.22 10.52
N LEU A 290 -21.14 19.49 9.50
CA LEU A 290 -21.37 19.83 8.10
C LEU A 290 -22.78 19.42 7.59
N ASN A 291 -23.64 18.82 8.43
CA ASN A 291 -24.95 18.27 8.07
C ASN A 291 -24.88 17.24 6.92
N LEU A 292 -23.90 16.30 6.99
CA LEU A 292 -23.65 15.28 5.97
C LEU A 292 -24.05 13.86 6.41
N THR A 293 -24.74 13.69 7.54
CA THR A 293 -25.10 12.37 8.10
C THR A 293 -25.92 11.49 7.17
N ALA A 294 -26.80 12.08 6.38
CA ALA A 294 -27.61 11.35 5.37
C ALA A 294 -26.83 11.06 4.07
N THR A 295 -25.67 11.70 3.87
CA THR A 295 -24.89 11.62 2.62
C THR A 295 -23.66 10.76 2.77
N VAL A 296 -22.99 10.75 3.94
CA VAL A 296 -21.70 10.11 4.17
C VAL A 296 -21.86 8.87 5.04
N GLN A 297 -21.28 7.78 4.62
CA GLN A 297 -21.22 6.53 5.37
C GLN A 297 -19.75 6.11 5.55
N PHE A 298 -19.36 5.82 6.80
CA PHE A 298 -18.12 5.12 7.12
C PHE A 298 -18.40 3.62 7.13
N ILE A 299 -17.64 2.89 6.34
CA ILE A 299 -17.80 1.44 6.15
C ILE A 299 -16.53 0.79 6.70
N LEU A 300 -16.69 -0.24 7.51
CA LEU A 300 -15.58 -1.02 8.08
C LEU A 300 -14.66 -1.56 6.99
N PRO A 301 -13.40 -1.88 7.33
CA PRO A 301 -12.45 -2.50 6.40
C PRO A 301 -13.08 -3.69 5.70
N GLN A 302 -12.82 -3.80 4.41
CA GLN A 302 -13.32 -4.90 3.58
C GLN A 302 -12.17 -5.80 3.14
N PRO A 303 -12.36 -7.11 3.06
CA PRO A 303 -11.39 -8.01 2.43
C PRO A 303 -11.10 -7.56 0.99
N GLN A 304 -9.88 -7.80 0.51
CA GLN A 304 -9.45 -7.38 -0.81
C GLN A 304 -10.37 -7.90 -1.92
N GLU A 305 -10.90 -9.10 -1.76
CA GLU A 305 -11.83 -9.76 -2.70
C GLU A 305 -13.19 -9.04 -2.80
N ARG A 306 -13.56 -8.23 -1.79
CA ARG A 306 -14.80 -7.44 -1.78
C ARG A 306 -14.62 -6.05 -2.35
N LEU A 307 -13.41 -5.51 -2.39
CA LEU A 307 -13.15 -4.15 -2.88
C LEU A 307 -13.56 -3.93 -4.35
N PRO A 308 -13.44 -4.91 -5.27
CA PRO A 308 -13.95 -4.76 -6.64
C PRO A 308 -15.42 -4.37 -6.73
N ASP A 309 -16.27 -4.86 -5.81
CA ASP A 309 -17.69 -4.49 -5.79
C ASP A 309 -17.86 -3.00 -5.46
N TYR A 310 -17.07 -2.46 -4.53
CA TYR A 310 -17.10 -1.04 -4.18
C TYR A 310 -16.60 -0.16 -5.32
N TYR A 311 -15.46 -0.51 -5.93
CA TYR A 311 -14.91 0.26 -7.05
C TYR A 311 -15.88 0.26 -8.25
N ASN A 312 -16.43 -0.88 -8.63
CA ASN A 312 -17.37 -0.97 -9.74
C ASN A 312 -18.74 -0.30 -9.44
N ALA A 313 -19.14 -0.22 -8.17
CA ALA A 313 -20.36 0.49 -7.76
C ALA A 313 -20.20 2.01 -7.85
N ALA A 314 -19.00 2.53 -7.67
CA ALA A 314 -18.71 3.96 -7.62
C ALA A 314 -18.84 4.66 -8.98
N ASP A 315 -19.15 5.95 -8.94
CA ASP A 315 -19.08 6.85 -10.11
C ASP A 315 -17.70 7.51 -10.21
N VAL A 316 -17.03 7.66 -9.07
CA VAL A 316 -15.68 8.21 -8.94
C VAL A 316 -15.05 7.75 -7.63
N VAL A 317 -13.75 7.44 -7.68
CA VAL A 317 -12.93 7.24 -6.49
C VAL A 317 -12.14 8.51 -6.21
N VAL A 318 -12.11 8.93 -4.94
CA VAL A 318 -11.41 10.14 -4.51
C VAL A 318 -10.36 9.77 -3.48
N MET A 319 -9.13 10.21 -3.70
CA MET A 319 -7.98 10.05 -2.81
C MET A 319 -7.47 11.43 -2.39
N PRO A 320 -8.01 12.01 -1.31
CA PRO A 320 -7.71 13.39 -0.89
C PRO A 320 -6.44 13.47 -0.01
N SER A 321 -5.56 12.48 -0.11
CA SER A 321 -4.41 12.27 0.79
C SER A 321 -3.47 13.47 0.81
N HIS A 322 -2.92 13.77 2.00
CA HIS A 322 -1.81 14.73 2.18
C HIS A 322 -0.47 14.11 1.78
N TYR A 323 -0.39 12.80 1.83
CA TYR A 323 0.76 12.02 1.41
C TYR A 323 0.31 10.66 0.83
N GLU A 324 0.93 10.27 -0.27
CA GLU A 324 0.75 8.97 -0.88
C GLU A 324 2.09 8.50 -1.49
N SER A 325 2.52 7.29 -1.15
CA SER A 325 3.77 6.74 -1.69
C SER A 325 3.67 6.30 -3.14
N PHE A 326 2.51 5.75 -3.53
CA PHE A 326 2.23 5.37 -4.91
C PHE A 326 0.75 5.40 -5.28
N GLY A 327 -0.16 4.92 -4.39
CA GLY A 327 -1.60 4.91 -4.63
C GLY A 327 -2.11 3.64 -5.29
N MET A 328 -1.91 2.47 -4.67
CA MET A 328 -2.48 1.20 -5.14
C MET A 328 -4.00 1.27 -5.34
N VAL A 329 -4.71 1.96 -4.43
CA VAL A 329 -6.15 2.22 -4.55
C VAL A 329 -6.54 2.86 -5.89
N ALA A 330 -5.68 3.74 -6.44
CA ALA A 330 -5.93 4.32 -7.75
C ALA A 330 -5.83 3.28 -8.88
N LEU A 331 -4.83 2.40 -8.81
CA LEU A 331 -4.70 1.31 -9.81
C LEU A 331 -5.88 0.33 -9.72
N GLU A 332 -6.29 -0.04 -8.52
CA GLU A 332 -7.44 -0.92 -8.29
C GLU A 332 -8.73 -0.32 -8.87
N ALA A 333 -8.99 0.97 -8.58
CA ALA A 333 -10.14 1.67 -9.11
C ALA A 333 -10.12 1.79 -10.64
N LEU A 334 -8.97 2.18 -11.22
CA LEU A 334 -8.79 2.27 -12.67
C LEU A 334 -8.89 0.90 -13.33
N SER A 335 -8.37 -0.18 -12.72
CA SER A 335 -8.56 -1.55 -13.20
C SER A 335 -10.04 -1.95 -13.27
N CYS A 336 -10.86 -1.46 -12.34
CA CYS A 336 -12.31 -1.59 -12.39
C CYS A 336 -12.99 -0.61 -13.36
N SER A 337 -12.24 0.14 -14.16
CA SER A 337 -12.72 1.21 -15.05
C SER A 337 -13.49 2.32 -14.34
N THR A 338 -13.12 2.62 -13.10
CA THR A 338 -13.71 3.71 -12.31
C THR A 338 -12.75 4.89 -12.29
N PRO A 339 -13.19 6.10 -12.68
CA PRO A 339 -12.36 7.30 -12.66
C PRO A 339 -11.82 7.62 -11.27
N VAL A 340 -10.61 8.17 -11.22
CA VAL A 340 -9.92 8.52 -9.98
C VAL A 340 -9.60 10.01 -9.94
N ILE A 341 -9.89 10.65 -8.81
CA ILE A 341 -9.40 11.98 -8.46
C ILE A 341 -8.45 11.83 -7.29
N ALA A 342 -7.23 12.31 -7.42
CA ALA A 342 -6.28 12.36 -6.31
C ALA A 342 -5.71 13.77 -6.12
N THR A 343 -5.25 14.05 -4.92
CA THR A 343 -4.48 15.25 -4.62
C THR A 343 -3.08 15.18 -5.24
N ASP A 344 -2.54 16.32 -5.62
CA ASP A 344 -1.17 16.46 -6.18
C ASP A 344 -0.15 16.24 -5.07
N VAL A 345 0.12 14.97 -4.78
CA VAL A 345 1.12 14.53 -3.82
C VAL A 345 2.15 13.63 -4.50
N THR A 346 3.34 13.63 -3.97
CA THR A 346 4.58 13.21 -4.65
C THR A 346 4.60 11.80 -5.26
N GLY A 347 3.86 10.85 -4.71
CA GLY A 347 3.95 9.45 -5.15
C GLY A 347 2.99 9.09 -6.30
N ILE A 348 1.78 9.65 -6.28
CA ILE A 348 0.67 9.21 -7.15
C ILE A 348 0.54 10.04 -8.43
N SER A 349 0.89 11.35 -8.39
CA SER A 349 0.62 12.29 -9.48
C SER A 349 1.24 11.90 -10.82
N PRO A 350 2.51 11.46 -10.91
CA PRO A 350 3.11 11.09 -12.19
C PRO A 350 2.37 9.91 -12.84
N MET A 351 1.95 8.94 -12.05
CA MET A 351 1.22 7.76 -12.52
C MET A 351 -0.16 8.17 -13.04
N LEU A 352 -0.94 8.90 -12.24
CA LEU A 352 -2.30 9.30 -12.64
C LEU A 352 -2.32 10.23 -13.85
N LYS A 353 -1.34 11.14 -14.00
CA LYS A 353 -1.21 12.00 -15.19
C LYS A 353 -0.98 11.21 -16.47
N SER A 354 -0.41 10.01 -16.37
CA SER A 354 -0.14 9.13 -17.53
C SER A 354 -1.28 8.17 -17.86
N LEU A 355 -2.30 8.07 -16.99
CA LEU A 355 -3.40 7.13 -17.15
C LEU A 355 -4.71 7.84 -17.54
N PRO A 356 -5.49 7.27 -18.48
CA PRO A 356 -6.82 7.78 -18.80
C PRO A 356 -7.71 7.82 -17.56
N HIS A 357 -8.51 8.89 -17.44
CA HIS A 357 -9.44 9.12 -16.32
C HIS A 357 -8.81 9.21 -14.93
N GLY A 358 -7.49 9.43 -14.87
CA GLY A 358 -6.79 9.92 -13.71
C GLY A 358 -6.85 11.45 -13.66
N HIS A 359 -7.30 12.01 -12.55
CA HIS A 359 -7.42 13.47 -12.37
C HIS A 359 -6.64 13.90 -11.13
N ILE A 360 -5.93 15.01 -11.25
CA ILE A 360 -5.13 15.57 -10.16
C ILE A 360 -5.66 16.93 -9.77
N VAL A 361 -5.77 17.17 -8.47
CA VAL A 361 -6.14 18.47 -7.88
C VAL A 361 -5.11 18.89 -6.83
N SER A 362 -4.96 20.20 -6.60
CA SER A 362 -4.10 20.69 -5.53
C SER A 362 -4.51 20.13 -4.18
N ALA A 363 -3.52 19.73 -3.37
CA ALA A 363 -3.75 19.26 -2.01
C ALA A 363 -4.38 20.35 -1.14
N ASN A 364 -5.08 19.97 -0.09
CA ASN A 364 -5.75 20.88 0.86
C ASN A 364 -6.68 21.91 0.23
N ASN A 365 -7.27 21.62 -0.93
CA ASN A 365 -8.19 22.54 -1.61
C ASN A 365 -9.57 21.91 -1.83
N PRO A 366 -10.48 21.97 -0.83
CA PRO A 366 -11.78 21.37 -0.93
C PRO A 366 -12.65 21.98 -2.03
N LEU A 367 -12.44 23.26 -2.41
CA LEU A 367 -13.18 23.91 -3.48
C LEU A 367 -12.82 23.31 -4.85
N LEU A 368 -11.52 23.16 -5.14
CA LEU A 368 -11.07 22.53 -6.39
C LEU A 368 -11.47 21.05 -6.43
N LEU A 369 -11.39 20.34 -5.29
CA LEU A 369 -11.83 18.97 -5.20
C LEU A 369 -13.33 18.84 -5.49
N ALA A 370 -14.17 19.72 -4.95
CA ALA A 370 -15.61 19.75 -5.22
C ALA A 370 -15.91 20.00 -6.72
N LYS A 371 -15.20 20.96 -7.35
CA LYS A 371 -15.32 21.22 -8.78
C LYS A 371 -14.95 20.01 -9.62
N GLN A 372 -13.85 19.32 -9.27
CA GLN A 372 -13.40 18.15 -10.01
C GLN A 372 -14.33 16.96 -9.82
N ILE A 373 -14.84 16.72 -8.60
CA ILE A 373 -15.84 15.68 -8.34
C ILE A 373 -17.08 15.91 -9.23
N LYS A 374 -17.61 17.14 -9.25
CA LYS A 374 -18.71 17.49 -10.14
C LYS A 374 -18.38 17.19 -11.60
N HIS A 375 -17.24 17.66 -12.08
CA HIS A 375 -16.83 17.45 -13.46
C HIS A 375 -16.84 15.96 -13.82
N VAL A 376 -16.19 15.13 -13.03
CA VAL A 376 -16.11 13.68 -13.27
C VAL A 376 -17.47 13.01 -13.19
N LEU A 377 -18.32 13.35 -12.20
CA LEU A 377 -19.65 12.76 -12.05
C LEU A 377 -20.58 13.00 -13.26
N PHE A 378 -20.37 14.07 -14.02
CA PHE A 378 -21.21 14.43 -15.17
C PHE A 378 -20.52 14.24 -16.53
N SER A 379 -19.24 13.85 -16.55
CA SER A 379 -18.51 13.51 -17.77
C SER A 379 -18.83 12.10 -18.27
N LYS A 380 -18.72 11.89 -19.59
CA LYS A 380 -18.80 10.55 -20.18
C LYS A 380 -17.40 9.92 -20.15
N HIS A 381 -17.30 8.72 -19.62
CA HIS A 381 -16.06 7.97 -19.55
C HIS A 381 -16.13 6.72 -20.42
N ARG A 382 -15.13 6.51 -21.31
CA ARG A 382 -15.00 5.27 -22.10
C ARG A 382 -14.21 4.25 -21.26
N LYS A 383 -14.85 3.15 -20.91
CA LYS A 383 -14.26 2.10 -20.05
C LYS A 383 -13.09 1.35 -20.69
N SER A 384 -13.09 1.20 -22.02
CA SER A 384 -12.07 0.45 -22.77
C SER A 384 -10.67 1.04 -22.63
N ASP A 385 -10.55 2.36 -22.58
CA ASP A 385 -9.25 3.05 -22.62
C ASP A 385 -8.48 2.87 -21.33
N ILE A 386 -9.19 2.73 -20.20
CA ILE A 386 -8.61 2.59 -18.87
C ILE A 386 -7.98 1.22 -18.70
N GLN A 387 -8.69 0.16 -19.04
CA GLN A 387 -8.26 -1.22 -18.79
C GLN A 387 -6.93 -1.54 -19.50
N TYR A 388 -6.77 -1.11 -20.74
CA TYR A 388 -5.52 -1.33 -21.50
C TYR A 388 -4.34 -0.61 -20.84
N ALA A 389 -4.52 0.63 -20.42
CA ALA A 389 -3.45 1.43 -19.83
C ALA A 389 -2.96 0.89 -18.46
N VAL A 390 -3.81 0.15 -17.74
CA VAL A 390 -3.45 -0.41 -16.43
C VAL A 390 -2.73 -1.75 -16.52
N THR A 391 -2.80 -2.47 -17.65
CA THR A 391 -2.17 -3.80 -17.79
C THR A 391 -0.65 -3.78 -17.59
N GLN A 392 0.03 -2.66 -17.86
CA GLN A 392 1.46 -2.51 -17.58
C GLN A 392 1.79 -2.62 -16.09
N TYR A 393 0.81 -2.39 -15.20
CA TYR A 393 0.91 -2.49 -13.75
C TYR A 393 0.42 -3.85 -13.21
N ASP A 394 0.08 -4.82 -14.09
CA ASP A 394 -0.22 -6.16 -13.61
C ASP A 394 0.98 -6.77 -12.87
N TRP A 395 0.70 -7.52 -11.79
CA TRP A 395 1.76 -8.08 -10.94
C TRP A 395 2.77 -8.91 -11.70
N ILE A 396 2.35 -9.62 -12.77
CA ILE A 396 3.29 -10.39 -13.59
C ILE A 396 4.31 -9.49 -14.31
N ASN A 397 3.90 -8.31 -14.77
CA ASN A 397 4.79 -7.35 -15.43
C ASN A 397 5.72 -6.66 -14.41
N ILE A 398 5.22 -6.39 -13.21
CA ILE A 398 6.05 -5.91 -12.10
C ILE A 398 7.08 -6.96 -11.68
N ALA A 399 6.66 -8.22 -11.53
CA ALA A 399 7.56 -9.33 -11.19
C ALA A 399 8.64 -9.55 -12.25
N LYS A 400 8.35 -9.43 -13.55
CA LYS A 400 9.37 -9.48 -14.62
C LYS A 400 10.45 -8.42 -14.42
N ARG A 401 10.07 -7.18 -14.10
CA ARG A 401 11.01 -6.08 -13.84
C ARG A 401 11.87 -6.34 -12.59
N VAL A 402 11.26 -6.87 -11.53
CA VAL A 402 11.98 -7.25 -10.30
C VAL A 402 12.92 -8.43 -10.58
N ALA A 403 12.45 -9.45 -11.31
CA ALA A 403 13.27 -10.61 -11.68
C ALA A 403 14.48 -10.25 -12.56
N THR A 404 14.38 -9.18 -13.37
CA THR A 404 15.54 -8.65 -14.12
C THR A 404 16.64 -8.16 -13.19
N ILE A 405 16.27 -7.54 -12.05
CA ILE A 405 17.26 -7.11 -11.06
C ILE A 405 17.91 -8.34 -10.39
N TYR A 406 17.10 -9.35 -10.05
CA TYR A 406 17.61 -10.60 -9.44
C TYR A 406 18.57 -11.38 -10.34
N ALA A 407 18.49 -11.21 -11.66
CA ALA A 407 19.35 -11.87 -12.63
C ALA A 407 20.66 -11.12 -12.95
N GLN A 408 20.87 -9.94 -12.35
CA GLN A 408 22.09 -9.13 -12.57
C GLN A 408 23.23 -9.49 -11.61
N SER A 409 23.08 -10.54 -10.82
CA SER A 409 24.09 -11.07 -9.87
C SER A 409 25.00 -12.12 -10.48
#